data_b5bddaea10884b4485da51a131b99b60
#
_entry.id   b5bddaea10884b4485da51a131b99b60
#
_cell.length_a   1.000
_cell.length_b   1.000
_cell.length_c   1.000
_cell.angle_alpha   90.00
_cell.angle_beta   90.00
_cell.angle_gamma   90.00
#
_symmetry.space_group_name_H-M   'P 1'
#
loop_
_entity.id
_entity.type
_entity.pdbx_description
1 polymer ?
#
loop_
_entity_poly.entity_id
_entity_poly.type
_entity_poly.pdbx_seq_one_letter_code
_entity_poly.pdbx_strand_id
1 'polypeptide(L)'
;MAKIAVVGMGQGGMVAAIRIAKQGHDVTVFEKSKRGEVSYDWRDDIRADVFEAAGLPMPDSDAYCKKSKWLFVSPNEEYSLPVPPCPPMEEISVYRTKLSDFFAKQAENAGCKLVFETEVTSLAIENDVVVGIFAEGKKQFFDLVIDASGMRSPFRAQVPNKFEIQSKPGKDDVMYGYRAFFKRVEGMNPRDPEIKSTLYLKHLGSVGISWCNLNEDNLVDVLIGRVGGLSDKEIEYTVGALRASNPILSNQLVSDRKVEICLRMSIARAVADGYVAIGDSAFMTMPLMGSGIESSMKAGKMFADYVEENKIDEFTAKNTWGFYHKYMTTLGADFAFVDVLKRWALSLDPKTIDWVFGGGLIEKSDLALVTTDTSGEKPKMSAKSIIKKVFLLLGHFGLVCKAIGCLTRSLKAKSIAKKIPAEYDEKKLAKWTKKYNKLIKN
;
A
#
# COMPACT_ATOMS: atom_id res chain seq x y z
N MET A 1 -30.80 -4.40 -10.64
CA MET A 1 -29.72 -5.43 -10.60
C MET A 1 -28.77 -5.12 -11.76
N ALA A 2 -27.55 -4.71 -11.46
CA ALA A 2 -26.53 -4.35 -12.46
C ALA A 2 -25.53 -5.49 -12.67
N LYS A 3 -24.91 -5.55 -13.85
CA LYS A 3 -23.81 -6.45 -14.20
C LYS A 3 -22.47 -5.75 -13.97
N ILE A 4 -21.63 -6.31 -13.14
CA ILE A 4 -20.37 -5.67 -12.70
C ILE A 4 -19.19 -6.59 -13.01
N ALA A 5 -18.19 -6.07 -13.71
CA ALA A 5 -16.90 -6.72 -13.90
C ALA A 5 -15.89 -6.20 -12.87
N VAL A 6 -15.18 -7.10 -12.21
CA VAL A 6 -14.00 -6.78 -11.42
C VAL A 6 -12.78 -7.34 -12.14
N VAL A 7 -11.81 -6.48 -12.46
CA VAL A 7 -10.62 -6.85 -13.21
C VAL A 7 -9.42 -6.96 -12.28
N GLY A 8 -8.93 -8.19 -12.11
CA GLY A 8 -7.90 -8.57 -11.14
C GLY A 8 -8.47 -8.89 -9.76
N MET A 9 -7.80 -9.79 -9.06
CA MET A 9 -8.16 -10.20 -7.68
C MET A 9 -7.42 -9.38 -6.61
N GLY A 10 -7.18 -8.08 -6.86
CA GLY A 10 -6.67 -7.18 -5.83
C GLY A 10 -7.65 -7.07 -4.65
N GLN A 11 -7.13 -7.02 -3.42
CA GLN A 11 -7.92 -7.12 -2.19
C GLN A 11 -9.07 -6.09 -2.11
N GLY A 12 -8.86 -4.88 -2.60
CA GLY A 12 -9.90 -3.85 -2.63
C GLY A 12 -11.05 -4.19 -3.59
N GLY A 13 -10.70 -4.70 -4.79
CA GLY A 13 -11.68 -5.18 -5.77
C GLY A 13 -12.47 -6.37 -5.24
N MET A 14 -11.80 -7.30 -4.55
CA MET A 14 -12.45 -8.48 -3.97
C MET A 14 -13.42 -8.11 -2.84
N VAL A 15 -13.05 -7.19 -1.95
CA VAL A 15 -13.96 -6.69 -0.90
C VAL A 15 -15.18 -6.01 -1.53
N ALA A 16 -14.97 -5.17 -2.55
CA ALA A 16 -16.07 -4.54 -3.29
C ALA A 16 -16.97 -5.60 -3.96
N ALA A 17 -16.37 -6.57 -4.67
CA ALA A 17 -17.10 -7.65 -5.34
C ALA A 17 -18.00 -8.44 -4.37
N ILE A 18 -17.43 -8.91 -3.25
CA ILE A 18 -18.15 -9.70 -2.24
C ILE A 18 -19.36 -8.93 -1.69
N ARG A 19 -19.15 -7.66 -1.34
CA ARG A 19 -20.20 -6.86 -0.72
C ARG A 19 -21.29 -6.46 -1.71
N ILE A 20 -20.92 -6.10 -2.94
CA ILE A 20 -21.85 -5.70 -4.00
C ILE A 20 -22.67 -6.91 -4.47
N ALA A 21 -22.07 -8.11 -4.55
CA ALA A 21 -22.82 -9.34 -4.85
C ALA A 21 -23.89 -9.64 -3.77
N LYS A 22 -23.55 -9.44 -2.47
CA LYS A 22 -24.51 -9.56 -1.37
C LYS A 22 -25.66 -8.54 -1.43
N GLN A 23 -25.50 -7.44 -2.17
CA GLN A 23 -26.55 -6.44 -2.45
C GLN A 23 -27.45 -6.87 -3.62
N GLY A 24 -27.19 -8.03 -4.24
CA GLY A 24 -28.02 -8.59 -5.31
C GLY A 24 -27.60 -8.20 -6.72
N HIS A 25 -26.39 -7.64 -6.93
CA HIS A 25 -25.85 -7.40 -8.26
C HIS A 25 -25.17 -8.65 -8.84
N ASP A 26 -25.11 -8.74 -10.18
CA ASP A 26 -24.42 -9.83 -10.90
C ASP A 26 -22.93 -9.46 -11.06
N VAL A 27 -22.07 -10.08 -10.27
CA VAL A 27 -20.63 -9.74 -10.22
C VAL A 27 -19.79 -10.87 -10.82
N THR A 28 -18.98 -10.52 -11.82
CA THR A 28 -17.96 -11.41 -12.39
C THR A 28 -16.57 -10.86 -12.14
N VAL A 29 -15.70 -11.66 -11.54
CA VAL A 29 -14.28 -11.33 -11.30
C VAL A 29 -13.41 -12.04 -12.32
N PHE A 30 -12.56 -11.29 -13.02
CA PHE A 30 -11.62 -11.82 -14.00
C PHE A 30 -10.21 -11.78 -13.45
N GLU A 31 -9.50 -12.91 -13.47
CA GLU A 31 -8.13 -13.03 -13.03
C GLU A 31 -7.29 -13.77 -14.09
N LYS A 32 -6.14 -13.21 -14.44
CA LYS A 32 -5.26 -13.81 -15.45
C LYS A 32 -4.46 -15.02 -14.95
N SER A 33 -4.23 -15.11 -13.66
CA SER A 33 -3.53 -16.22 -13.02
C SER A 33 -4.45 -17.42 -12.80
N LYS A 34 -3.86 -18.59 -12.60
CA LYS A 34 -4.58 -19.76 -12.12
C LYS A 34 -5.04 -19.58 -10.68
N ARG A 35 -6.10 -20.26 -10.31
CA ARG A 35 -6.51 -20.42 -8.93
C ARG A 35 -5.36 -21.04 -8.11
N GLY A 36 -5.08 -20.48 -6.92
CA GLY A 36 -3.95 -20.90 -6.08
C GLY A 36 -2.59 -20.27 -6.45
N GLU A 37 -2.48 -19.64 -7.63
CA GLU A 37 -1.26 -18.95 -8.08
C GLU A 37 -1.41 -17.42 -8.09
N VAL A 38 -2.52 -16.92 -7.54
CA VAL A 38 -2.78 -15.48 -7.48
C VAL A 38 -1.91 -14.85 -6.40
N SER A 39 -1.27 -13.70 -6.73
CA SER A 39 -0.43 -12.93 -5.83
C SER A 39 1.01 -13.50 -5.68
N TYR A 40 1.59 -13.40 -4.49
CA TYR A 40 2.98 -13.75 -4.21
C TYR A 40 3.05 -14.95 -3.25
N ASP A 41 4.10 -15.73 -3.37
CA ASP A 41 4.35 -16.88 -2.48
C ASP A 41 5.18 -16.45 -1.26
N TRP A 42 4.66 -15.52 -0.49
CA TRP A 42 5.22 -15.08 0.79
C TRP A 42 4.16 -14.48 1.71
N ARG A 43 4.58 -14.11 2.92
CA ARG A 43 3.74 -13.42 3.89
C ARG A 43 3.95 -11.91 3.83
N ASP A 44 2.86 -11.16 4.04
CA ASP A 44 2.90 -9.72 4.31
C ASP A 44 2.15 -9.40 5.59
N ASP A 45 2.58 -8.32 6.25
CA ASP A 45 2.06 -7.94 7.56
C ASP A 45 0.86 -7.02 7.42
N ILE A 46 -0.19 -7.33 8.17
CA ILE A 46 -1.44 -6.57 8.23
C ILE A 46 -2.02 -6.60 9.63
N ARG A 47 -2.91 -5.67 9.92
CA ARG A 47 -3.70 -5.69 11.16
C ARG A 47 -4.82 -6.72 11.05
N ALA A 48 -5.03 -7.50 12.10
CA ALA A 48 -6.07 -8.53 12.10
C ALA A 48 -7.48 -7.94 12.01
N ASP A 49 -7.72 -6.77 12.61
CA ASP A 49 -9.03 -6.11 12.63
C ASP A 49 -9.52 -5.61 11.25
N VAL A 50 -8.67 -5.60 10.23
CA VAL A 50 -9.07 -5.18 8.88
C VAL A 50 -10.13 -6.09 8.27
N PHE A 51 -10.15 -7.37 8.62
CA PHE A 51 -11.17 -8.31 8.13
C PHE A 51 -12.55 -7.97 8.69
N GLU A 52 -12.67 -7.77 10.00
CA GLU A 52 -13.91 -7.31 10.63
C GLU A 52 -14.34 -5.95 10.08
N ALA A 53 -13.39 -5.00 10.00
CA ALA A 53 -13.64 -3.68 9.41
C ALA A 53 -14.11 -3.74 7.95
N ALA A 54 -13.73 -4.75 7.18
CA ALA A 54 -14.21 -5.01 5.82
C ALA A 54 -15.54 -5.79 5.78
N GLY A 55 -16.05 -6.24 6.93
CA GLY A 55 -17.24 -7.10 7.01
C GLY A 55 -17.00 -8.54 6.55
N LEU A 56 -15.78 -9.03 6.77
CA LEU A 56 -15.33 -10.37 6.43
C LEU A 56 -14.92 -11.14 7.70
N PRO A 57 -15.05 -12.47 7.72
CA PRO A 57 -14.47 -13.29 8.78
C PRO A 57 -12.95 -13.27 8.71
N MET A 58 -12.28 -13.68 9.78
CA MET A 58 -10.85 -13.97 9.74
C MET A 58 -10.59 -15.15 8.78
N PRO A 59 -9.44 -15.15 8.07
CA PRO A 59 -8.96 -16.34 7.34
C PRO A 59 -8.73 -17.51 8.29
N ASP A 60 -8.65 -18.72 7.74
CA ASP A 60 -8.30 -19.93 8.50
C ASP A 60 -6.92 -19.77 9.17
N SER A 61 -6.74 -20.36 10.35
CA SER A 61 -5.56 -20.14 11.21
C SER A 61 -4.22 -20.56 10.58
N ASP A 62 -4.26 -21.40 9.56
CA ASP A 62 -3.07 -21.80 8.78
C ASP A 62 -2.66 -20.76 7.73
N ALA A 63 -3.50 -19.75 7.47
CA ALA A 63 -3.22 -18.68 6.52
C ALA A 63 -2.36 -17.54 7.11
N TYR A 64 -2.17 -17.49 8.42
CA TYR A 64 -1.42 -16.42 9.07
C TYR A 64 -0.70 -16.88 10.35
N CYS A 65 0.26 -16.07 10.79
CA CYS A 65 0.88 -16.19 12.11
C CYS A 65 0.92 -14.82 12.78
N LYS A 66 1.11 -14.82 14.11
CA LYS A 66 1.28 -13.56 14.87
C LYS A 66 2.59 -12.88 14.48
N LYS A 67 2.53 -11.57 14.33
CA LYS A 67 3.69 -10.75 14.05
C LYS A 67 4.61 -10.64 15.27
N SER A 68 5.91 -10.74 15.05
CA SER A 68 6.95 -10.46 16.05
C SER A 68 7.39 -8.99 15.98
N LYS A 69 8.23 -8.59 16.94
CA LYS A 69 8.89 -7.28 16.96
C LYS A 69 9.80 -7.11 15.76
N TRP A 70 10.01 -5.86 15.35
CA TRP A 70 11.02 -5.45 14.39
C TRP A 70 12.20 -4.75 15.08
N LEU A 71 13.41 -5.00 14.60
CA LEU A 71 14.59 -4.24 14.92
C LEU A 71 14.88 -3.28 13.77
N PHE A 72 14.68 -1.98 13.99
CA PHE A 72 15.06 -0.94 13.04
C PHE A 72 16.52 -0.59 13.25
N VAL A 73 17.32 -0.59 12.20
CA VAL A 73 18.77 -0.35 12.23
C VAL A 73 19.07 0.90 11.43
N SER A 74 19.92 1.77 11.99
CA SER A 74 20.38 3.01 11.35
C SER A 74 21.29 2.73 10.15
N PRO A 75 21.50 3.72 9.24
CA PRO A 75 22.30 3.54 8.04
C PRO A 75 23.73 3.01 8.25
N ASN A 76 24.42 3.43 9.33
CA ASN A 76 25.76 2.99 9.70
C ASN A 76 25.79 1.71 10.53
N GLU A 77 24.62 1.13 10.83
CA GLU A 77 24.42 -0.07 11.65
C GLU A 77 24.87 0.04 13.13
N GLU A 78 25.26 1.22 13.62
CA GLU A 78 25.68 1.43 15.01
C GLU A 78 24.50 1.51 15.98
N TYR A 79 23.36 2.03 15.51
CA TYR A 79 22.18 2.24 16.33
C TYR A 79 21.04 1.37 15.89
N SER A 80 20.35 0.78 16.86
CA SER A 80 19.17 -0.02 16.59
C SER A 80 18.04 0.27 17.60
N LEU A 81 16.80 0.14 17.15
CA LEU A 81 15.62 0.41 17.95
C LEU A 81 14.59 -0.72 17.77
N PRO A 82 14.29 -1.50 18.82
CA PRO A 82 13.25 -2.50 18.77
C PRO A 82 11.88 -1.84 18.78
N VAL A 83 11.07 -2.17 17.77
CA VAL A 83 9.70 -1.66 17.60
C VAL A 83 8.73 -2.82 17.82
N PRO A 84 7.93 -2.80 18.88
CA PRO A 84 6.90 -3.80 19.08
C PRO A 84 5.79 -3.65 18.04
N PRO A 85 5.01 -4.73 17.77
CA PRO A 85 3.73 -4.60 17.11
C PRO A 85 2.89 -3.54 17.82
N CYS A 86 2.09 -2.79 17.07
CA CYS A 86 1.38 -1.65 17.65
C CYS A 86 0.16 -2.10 18.46
N PRO A 87 0.14 -1.94 19.79
CA PRO A 87 -1.07 -2.16 20.58
C PRO A 87 -2.09 -1.01 20.31
N PRO A 88 -3.42 -1.24 20.46
CA PRO A 88 -4.02 -2.43 21.07
C PRO A 88 -4.30 -3.57 20.08
N MET A 89 -3.94 -3.43 18.79
CA MET A 89 -4.36 -4.35 17.75
C MET A 89 -3.27 -5.36 17.41
N GLU A 90 -3.68 -6.60 17.17
CA GLU A 90 -2.76 -7.63 16.73
C GLU A 90 -2.37 -7.40 15.26
N GLU A 91 -1.07 -7.37 14.99
CA GLU A 91 -0.53 -7.53 13.64
C GLU A 91 -0.31 -9.02 13.38
N ILE A 92 -0.65 -9.42 12.16
CA ILE A 92 -0.45 -10.78 11.66
C ILE A 92 0.35 -10.75 10.37
N SER A 93 1.14 -11.78 10.16
CA SER A 93 1.81 -12.05 8.88
C SER A 93 0.96 -13.06 8.11
N VAL A 94 0.35 -12.65 7.00
CA VAL A 94 -0.58 -13.47 6.22
C VAL A 94 0.06 -13.96 4.92
N TYR A 95 -0.08 -15.23 4.59
CA TYR A 95 0.30 -15.78 3.29
C TYR A 95 -0.55 -15.20 2.18
N ARG A 96 0.09 -14.57 1.18
CA ARG A 96 -0.59 -13.87 0.11
C ARG A 96 -1.41 -14.79 -0.80
N THR A 97 -0.89 -15.98 -1.11
CA THR A 97 -1.63 -16.99 -1.89
C THR A 97 -2.86 -17.48 -1.13
N LYS A 98 -2.70 -17.85 0.16
CA LYS A 98 -3.84 -18.25 1.00
C LYS A 98 -4.85 -17.12 1.23
N LEU A 99 -4.39 -15.88 1.35
CA LEU A 99 -5.27 -14.70 1.40
C LEU A 99 -6.08 -14.56 0.11
N SER A 100 -5.47 -14.80 -1.04
CA SER A 100 -6.17 -14.76 -2.34
C SER A 100 -7.22 -15.88 -2.44
N ASP A 101 -6.90 -17.09 -1.97
CA ASP A 101 -7.85 -18.21 -1.93
C ASP A 101 -8.99 -17.95 -0.94
N PHE A 102 -8.70 -17.33 0.20
CA PHE A 102 -9.72 -16.87 1.14
C PHE A 102 -10.70 -15.90 0.46
N PHE A 103 -10.19 -14.88 -0.25
CA PHE A 103 -11.06 -13.95 -0.98
C PHE A 103 -11.86 -14.64 -2.08
N ALA A 104 -11.26 -15.58 -2.82
CA ALA A 104 -11.98 -16.37 -3.82
C ALA A 104 -13.16 -17.13 -3.20
N LYS A 105 -12.94 -17.85 -2.10
CA LYS A 105 -13.98 -18.57 -1.34
C LYS A 105 -15.08 -17.63 -0.82
N GLN A 106 -14.71 -16.47 -0.28
CA GLN A 106 -15.70 -15.48 0.18
C GLN A 106 -16.53 -14.91 -0.96
N ALA A 107 -15.92 -14.69 -2.14
CA ALA A 107 -16.61 -14.20 -3.33
C ALA A 107 -17.59 -15.24 -3.89
N GLU A 108 -17.17 -16.50 -4.00
CA GLU A 108 -18.05 -17.61 -4.39
C GLU A 108 -19.25 -17.76 -3.45
N ASN A 109 -19.01 -17.69 -2.12
CA ASN A 109 -20.07 -17.74 -1.10
C ASN A 109 -21.04 -16.54 -1.20
N ALA A 110 -20.59 -15.40 -1.72
CA ALA A 110 -21.42 -14.23 -1.96
C ALA A 110 -22.16 -14.26 -3.30
N GLY A 111 -21.92 -15.28 -4.14
CA GLY A 111 -22.55 -15.44 -5.44
C GLY A 111 -21.77 -14.80 -6.60
N CYS A 112 -20.52 -14.37 -6.41
CA CYS A 112 -19.69 -13.90 -7.51
C CYS A 112 -19.30 -15.05 -8.45
N LYS A 113 -19.27 -14.77 -9.75
CA LYS A 113 -18.64 -15.65 -10.74
C LYS A 113 -17.14 -15.32 -10.80
N LEU A 114 -16.28 -16.32 -10.60
CA LEU A 114 -14.83 -16.19 -10.75
C LEU A 114 -14.37 -16.82 -12.07
N VAL A 115 -13.60 -16.06 -12.85
CA VAL A 115 -13.07 -16.48 -14.15
C VAL A 115 -11.55 -16.34 -14.09
N PHE A 116 -10.87 -17.44 -13.79
CA PHE A 116 -9.41 -17.54 -13.77
C PHE A 116 -8.82 -17.76 -15.15
N GLU A 117 -7.52 -17.63 -15.29
CA GLU A 117 -6.75 -17.81 -16.54
C GLU A 117 -7.28 -16.94 -17.68
N THR A 118 -7.92 -15.81 -17.33
CA THR A 118 -8.58 -14.92 -18.30
C THR A 118 -8.07 -13.50 -18.14
N GLU A 119 -7.21 -13.08 -19.07
CA GLU A 119 -6.71 -11.72 -19.12
C GLU A 119 -7.70 -10.78 -19.76
N VAL A 120 -8.08 -9.72 -19.04
CA VAL A 120 -8.77 -8.57 -19.61
C VAL A 120 -7.74 -7.70 -20.30
N THR A 121 -7.87 -7.54 -21.60
CA THR A 121 -6.87 -6.84 -22.43
C THR A 121 -7.17 -5.35 -22.61
N SER A 122 -8.45 -4.96 -22.61
CA SER A 122 -8.86 -3.57 -22.74
C SER A 122 -10.27 -3.31 -22.22
N LEU A 123 -10.59 -2.02 -22.04
CA LEU A 123 -11.95 -1.56 -21.79
C LEU A 123 -12.74 -1.53 -23.09
N ALA A 124 -14.05 -1.82 -23.04
CA ALA A 124 -14.99 -1.54 -24.07
C ALA A 124 -15.62 -0.16 -23.83
N ILE A 125 -15.41 0.78 -24.74
CA ILE A 125 -15.82 2.18 -24.59
C ILE A 125 -16.74 2.54 -25.76
N GLU A 126 -17.90 3.14 -25.46
CA GLU A 126 -18.85 3.67 -26.43
C GLU A 126 -19.31 5.05 -25.97
N ASN A 127 -19.28 6.04 -26.86
CA ASN A 127 -19.71 7.41 -26.58
C ASN A 127 -19.10 8.01 -25.27
N ASP A 128 -17.80 7.77 -25.06
CA ASP A 128 -17.08 8.17 -23.83
C ASP A 128 -17.58 7.53 -22.54
N VAL A 129 -18.26 6.41 -22.59
CA VAL A 129 -18.71 5.60 -21.45
C VAL A 129 -18.00 4.26 -21.51
N VAL A 130 -17.50 3.77 -20.39
CA VAL A 130 -17.03 2.38 -20.27
C VAL A 130 -18.26 1.47 -20.16
N VAL A 131 -18.46 0.64 -21.18
CA VAL A 131 -19.63 -0.27 -21.28
C VAL A 131 -19.26 -1.72 -21.07
N GLY A 132 -18.02 -2.01 -20.70
CA GLY A 132 -17.54 -3.36 -20.46
C GLY A 132 -16.05 -3.55 -20.71
N ILE A 133 -15.68 -4.77 -21.06
CA ILE A 133 -14.29 -5.21 -21.23
C ILE A 133 -14.12 -6.06 -22.49
N PHE A 134 -12.85 -6.21 -22.92
CA PHE A 134 -12.43 -7.24 -23.85
C PHE A 134 -11.63 -8.30 -23.11
N ALA A 135 -12.07 -9.54 -23.17
CA ALA A 135 -11.38 -10.71 -22.64
C ALA A 135 -11.46 -11.85 -23.67
N GLU A 136 -10.38 -12.61 -23.87
CA GLU A 136 -10.29 -13.67 -24.88
C GLU A 136 -10.70 -13.21 -26.30
N GLY A 137 -10.39 -11.98 -26.65
CA GLY A 137 -10.77 -11.38 -27.94
C GLY A 137 -12.25 -11.05 -28.10
N LYS A 138 -13.09 -11.25 -27.06
CA LYS A 138 -14.53 -11.00 -27.10
C LYS A 138 -14.89 -9.78 -26.26
N LYS A 139 -15.78 -8.97 -26.77
CA LYS A 139 -16.40 -7.87 -26.04
C LYS A 139 -17.48 -8.44 -25.11
N GLN A 140 -17.42 -8.03 -23.84
CA GLN A 140 -18.42 -8.39 -22.83
C GLN A 140 -18.96 -7.11 -22.20
N PHE A 141 -20.29 -6.99 -22.12
CA PHE A 141 -20.95 -5.78 -21.62
C PHE A 141 -21.20 -5.87 -20.12
N PHE A 142 -20.88 -4.78 -19.43
CA PHE A 142 -21.08 -4.57 -18.01
C PHE A 142 -21.52 -3.13 -17.74
N ASP A 143 -22.35 -2.94 -16.72
CA ASP A 143 -22.79 -1.61 -16.27
C ASP A 143 -21.68 -0.88 -15.50
N LEU A 144 -20.74 -1.64 -14.91
CA LEU A 144 -19.58 -1.12 -14.19
C LEU A 144 -18.36 -2.03 -14.36
N VAL A 145 -17.20 -1.43 -14.54
CA VAL A 145 -15.89 -2.09 -14.46
C VAL A 145 -15.13 -1.56 -13.25
N ILE A 146 -14.84 -2.44 -12.28
CA ILE A 146 -13.98 -2.17 -11.13
C ILE A 146 -12.56 -2.60 -11.49
N ASP A 147 -11.65 -1.63 -11.65
CA ASP A 147 -10.26 -1.89 -11.93
C ASP A 147 -9.50 -2.16 -10.61
N ALA A 148 -9.17 -3.41 -10.37
CA ALA A 148 -8.33 -3.89 -9.28
C ALA A 148 -7.04 -4.57 -9.80
N SER A 149 -6.58 -4.20 -11.01
CA SER A 149 -5.48 -4.84 -11.73
C SER A 149 -4.07 -4.38 -11.27
N GLY A 150 -4.02 -3.47 -10.29
CA GLY A 150 -2.77 -3.05 -9.66
C GLY A 150 -2.15 -1.78 -10.24
N MET A 151 -0.98 -1.39 -9.72
CA MET A 151 -0.31 -0.12 -10.00
C MET A 151 -0.05 0.13 -11.50
N ARG A 152 0.27 -0.91 -12.25
CA ARG A 152 0.55 -0.85 -13.70
C ARG A 152 -0.71 -1.02 -14.56
N SER A 153 -1.91 -0.82 -13.99
CA SER A 153 -3.16 -0.92 -14.74
C SER A 153 -3.08 -0.27 -16.12
N PRO A 154 -3.35 -1.01 -17.19
CA PRO A 154 -3.41 -0.45 -18.54
C PRO A 154 -4.70 0.34 -18.77
N PHE A 155 -5.72 0.13 -17.92
CA PHE A 155 -7.08 0.62 -18.14
C PHE A 155 -7.21 2.11 -17.87
N ARG A 156 -6.50 2.65 -16.86
CA ARG A 156 -6.51 4.10 -16.58
C ARG A 156 -6.18 4.95 -17.81
N ALA A 157 -5.25 4.49 -18.66
CA ALA A 157 -4.88 5.21 -19.87
C ALA A 157 -5.94 5.15 -20.97
N GLN A 158 -6.87 4.19 -20.88
CA GLN A 158 -7.95 3.99 -21.86
C GLN A 158 -9.20 4.80 -21.51
N VAL A 159 -9.42 5.09 -20.21
CA VAL A 159 -10.57 5.88 -19.75
C VAL A 159 -10.59 7.23 -20.50
N PRO A 160 -11.75 7.73 -20.98
CA PRO A 160 -11.82 8.97 -21.72
C PRO A 160 -11.19 10.16 -21.00
N ASN A 161 -10.43 10.98 -21.73
CA ASN A 161 -9.61 12.06 -21.18
C ASN A 161 -10.38 13.10 -20.35
N LYS A 162 -11.68 13.29 -20.63
CA LYS A 162 -12.53 14.20 -19.86
C LYS A 162 -12.56 13.88 -18.35
N PHE A 163 -12.33 12.62 -17.96
CA PHE A 163 -12.34 12.20 -16.56
C PHE A 163 -11.02 12.44 -15.82
N GLU A 164 -9.93 12.76 -16.54
CA GLU A 164 -8.60 13.07 -15.96
C GLU A 164 -8.07 11.99 -15.00
N ILE A 165 -8.33 10.71 -15.33
CA ILE A 165 -7.88 9.54 -14.53
C ILE A 165 -6.47 9.11 -14.93
N GLN A 166 -6.01 9.50 -16.12
CA GLN A 166 -4.73 9.10 -16.70
C GLN A 166 -3.59 9.54 -15.79
N SER A 167 -2.98 8.58 -15.15
CA SER A 167 -1.82 8.79 -14.29
C SER A 167 -0.89 7.59 -14.37
N LYS A 168 0.39 7.87 -14.56
CA LYS A 168 1.46 6.87 -14.46
C LYS A 168 2.33 7.20 -13.26
N PRO A 169 2.84 6.20 -12.51
CA PRO A 169 3.80 6.47 -11.45
C PRO A 169 5.08 7.02 -12.07
N GLY A 170 5.65 8.06 -11.45
CA GLY A 170 7.01 8.50 -11.73
C GLY A 170 8.02 7.49 -11.20
N LYS A 171 9.29 7.64 -11.61
CA LYS A 171 10.37 6.75 -11.14
C LYS A 171 10.52 6.79 -9.61
N ASP A 172 10.41 7.98 -9.02
CA ASP A 172 10.54 8.20 -7.57
C ASP A 172 9.26 7.90 -6.78
N ASP A 173 8.17 7.53 -7.48
CA ASP A 173 6.93 7.08 -6.88
C ASP A 173 6.90 5.57 -6.64
N VAL A 174 7.95 4.86 -7.06
CA VAL A 174 8.01 3.38 -7.03
C VAL A 174 9.22 2.94 -6.22
N MET A 175 8.99 2.03 -5.29
CA MET A 175 10.04 1.21 -4.72
C MET A 175 10.20 -0.04 -5.56
N TYR A 176 11.37 -0.20 -6.15
CA TYR A 176 11.80 -1.41 -6.84
C TYR A 176 12.38 -2.35 -5.82
N GLY A 177 11.78 -3.51 -5.68
CA GLY A 177 12.13 -4.49 -4.68
C GLY A 177 12.71 -5.78 -5.30
N TYR A 178 13.67 -6.35 -4.62
CA TYR A 178 14.11 -7.73 -4.77
C TYR A 178 13.82 -8.44 -3.46
N ARG A 179 12.95 -9.44 -3.47
CA ARG A 179 12.67 -10.27 -2.30
C ARG A 179 13.12 -11.69 -2.58
N ALA A 180 13.88 -12.25 -1.64
CA ALA A 180 14.51 -13.55 -1.81
C ALA A 180 14.48 -14.34 -0.50
N PHE A 181 14.36 -15.65 -0.62
CA PHE A 181 14.35 -16.59 0.49
C PHE A 181 15.58 -17.48 0.40
N PHE A 182 16.33 -17.53 1.48
CA PHE A 182 17.54 -18.35 1.58
C PHE A 182 17.36 -19.39 2.68
N LYS A 183 18.09 -20.51 2.56
CA LYS A 183 18.19 -21.43 3.69
C LYS A 183 18.92 -20.74 4.85
N ARG A 184 18.52 -21.06 6.06
CA ARG A 184 19.21 -20.61 7.28
C ARG A 184 20.53 -21.38 7.44
N VAL A 185 21.56 -20.71 7.93
CA VAL A 185 22.76 -21.38 8.45
C VAL A 185 22.41 -22.04 9.78
N GLU A 186 22.59 -23.37 9.87
CA GLU A 186 22.28 -24.11 11.09
C GLU A 186 23.11 -23.64 12.29
N GLY A 187 22.49 -23.60 13.45
CA GLY A 187 23.12 -23.19 14.72
C GLY A 187 23.36 -21.68 14.86
N MET A 188 23.14 -20.88 13.82
CA MET A 188 23.31 -19.43 13.91
C MET A 188 22.02 -18.73 14.36
N ASN A 189 22.17 -17.67 15.15
CA ASN A 189 21.07 -16.81 15.60
C ASN A 189 20.92 -15.54 14.75
N PRO A 190 19.71 -14.96 14.65
CA PRO A 190 19.51 -13.62 14.11
C PRO A 190 20.39 -12.58 14.84
N ARG A 191 20.55 -11.39 14.25
CA ARG A 191 21.28 -10.27 14.84
C ARG A 191 20.84 -9.96 16.29
N ASP A 192 19.54 -10.04 16.54
CA ASP A 192 18.97 -10.06 17.89
C ASP A 192 18.24 -11.38 18.08
N PRO A 193 18.65 -12.24 19.05
CA PRO A 193 18.03 -13.56 19.24
C PRO A 193 16.53 -13.52 19.61
N GLU A 194 16.08 -12.42 20.22
CA GLU A 194 14.68 -12.22 20.59
C GLU A 194 13.85 -11.59 19.47
N ILE A 195 14.52 -10.98 18.46
CA ILE A 195 13.87 -10.24 17.37
C ILE A 195 14.28 -10.86 16.04
N LYS A 196 13.38 -11.64 15.46
CA LYS A 196 13.63 -12.38 14.21
C LYS A 196 13.67 -11.48 12.98
N SER A 197 13.15 -10.25 13.06
CA SER A 197 12.98 -9.33 11.91
C SER A 197 13.84 -8.09 12.06
N THR A 198 14.78 -7.87 11.14
CA THR A 198 15.69 -6.72 11.13
C THR A 198 15.51 -5.90 9.86
N LEU A 199 15.24 -4.60 10.01
CA LEU A 199 15.03 -3.64 8.93
C LEU A 199 16.12 -2.57 8.96
N TYR A 200 16.84 -2.40 7.88
CA TYR A 200 17.91 -1.42 7.70
C TYR A 200 17.38 -0.22 6.92
N LEU A 201 17.44 0.94 7.53
CA LEU A 201 17.04 2.21 6.91
C LEU A 201 18.19 2.77 6.07
N LYS A 202 17.89 3.20 4.85
CA LYS A 202 18.90 3.71 3.91
C LYS A 202 20.17 2.85 3.86
N HIS A 203 19.98 1.55 3.88
CA HIS A 203 21.04 0.55 3.91
C HIS A 203 22.10 0.82 2.84
N LEU A 204 23.37 0.91 3.25
CA LEU A 204 24.51 1.25 2.40
C LEU A 204 24.39 2.63 1.73
N GLY A 205 23.68 3.56 2.36
CA GLY A 205 23.46 4.92 1.86
C GLY A 205 22.41 5.04 0.74
N SER A 206 21.86 3.95 0.25
CA SER A 206 20.86 3.95 -0.81
C SER A 206 19.49 4.40 -0.32
N VAL A 207 18.72 5.10 -1.17
CA VAL A 207 17.37 5.57 -0.84
C VAL A 207 16.39 4.39 -0.84
N GLY A 208 16.05 3.93 0.35
CA GLY A 208 15.16 2.79 0.54
C GLY A 208 15.45 2.04 1.82
N ILE A 209 15.14 0.75 1.80
CA ILE A 209 15.29 -0.15 2.94
C ILE A 209 15.91 -1.47 2.50
N SER A 210 16.41 -2.23 3.47
CA SER A 210 16.65 -3.66 3.32
C SER A 210 16.18 -4.37 4.58
N TRP A 211 15.84 -5.65 4.49
CA TRP A 211 15.62 -6.47 5.67
C TRP A 211 16.26 -7.84 5.56
N CYS A 212 16.46 -8.46 6.72
CA CYS A 212 16.91 -9.84 6.86
C CYS A 212 16.15 -10.46 8.02
N ASN A 213 15.20 -11.31 7.74
CA ASN A 213 14.25 -11.83 8.70
C ASN A 213 14.31 -13.35 8.73
N LEU A 214 14.24 -13.96 9.92
CA LEU A 214 13.98 -15.39 10.05
C LEU A 214 12.46 -15.59 10.09
N ASN A 215 11.92 -16.21 9.04
CA ASN A 215 10.49 -16.47 8.95
C ASN A 215 10.08 -17.77 9.69
N GLU A 216 8.78 -18.02 9.78
CA GLU A 216 8.21 -19.18 10.48
C GLU A 216 8.47 -20.51 9.75
N ASP A 217 8.87 -20.46 8.46
CA ASP A 217 9.25 -21.63 7.67
C ASP A 217 10.74 -21.95 7.82
N ASN A 218 11.42 -21.31 8.77
CA ASN A 218 12.86 -21.41 9.02
C ASN A 218 13.73 -21.02 7.82
N LEU A 219 13.20 -20.15 6.95
CA LEU A 219 13.92 -19.51 5.86
C LEU A 219 14.32 -18.08 6.24
N VAL A 220 15.41 -17.61 5.64
CA VAL A 220 15.83 -16.23 5.78
C VAL A 220 15.23 -15.41 4.65
N ASP A 221 14.27 -14.55 4.98
CA ASP A 221 13.57 -13.63 4.09
C ASP A 221 14.37 -12.33 3.97
N VAL A 222 14.87 -12.05 2.79
CA VAL A 222 15.63 -10.85 2.44
C VAL A 222 14.79 -9.97 1.51
N LEU A 223 14.66 -8.69 1.85
CA LEU A 223 14.19 -7.67 0.92
C LEU A 223 15.27 -6.61 0.70
N ILE A 224 15.42 -6.20 -0.54
CA ILE A 224 16.16 -5.00 -0.93
C ILE A 224 15.18 -4.12 -1.70
N GLY A 225 14.75 -3.02 -1.09
CA GLY A 225 13.84 -2.04 -1.69
C GLY A 225 14.56 -0.72 -1.95
N ARG A 226 14.50 -0.22 -3.19
CA ARG A 226 15.11 1.05 -3.59
C ARG A 226 14.12 1.95 -4.31
N VAL A 227 14.10 3.20 -3.97
CA VAL A 227 13.28 4.20 -4.68
C VAL A 227 14.06 4.69 -5.90
N GLY A 228 13.40 4.70 -7.05
CA GLY A 228 13.97 5.21 -8.28
C GLY A 228 14.73 4.20 -9.15
N GLY A 229 14.93 2.99 -8.68
CA GLY A 229 15.53 1.87 -9.45
C GLY A 229 16.39 0.95 -8.59
N LEU A 230 16.57 -0.27 -9.05
CA LEU A 230 17.36 -1.32 -8.40
C LEU A 230 18.06 -2.16 -9.49
N SER A 231 19.37 -2.15 -9.50
CA SER A 231 20.20 -2.93 -10.45
C SER A 231 20.62 -4.29 -9.87
N ASP A 232 20.93 -5.25 -10.73
CA ASP A 232 21.40 -6.58 -10.30
C ASP A 232 22.73 -6.49 -9.52
N LYS A 233 23.63 -5.58 -9.90
CA LYS A 233 24.87 -5.32 -9.15
C LYS A 233 24.61 -4.82 -7.73
N GLU A 234 23.60 -3.95 -7.57
CA GLU A 234 23.22 -3.45 -6.26
C GLU A 234 22.55 -4.53 -5.41
N ILE A 235 21.77 -5.42 -6.03
CA ILE A 235 21.20 -6.59 -5.36
C ILE A 235 22.32 -7.47 -4.81
N GLU A 236 23.26 -7.87 -5.67
CA GLU A 236 24.38 -8.75 -5.30
C GLU A 236 25.23 -8.14 -4.18
N TYR A 237 25.61 -6.87 -4.33
CA TYR A 237 26.35 -6.13 -3.32
C TYR A 237 25.63 -6.06 -1.98
N THR A 238 24.33 -5.76 -2.01
CA THR A 238 23.52 -5.60 -0.78
C THR A 238 23.28 -6.96 -0.10
N VAL A 239 23.04 -8.04 -0.86
CA VAL A 239 22.95 -9.40 -0.30
C VAL A 239 24.26 -9.79 0.38
N GLY A 240 25.40 -9.46 -0.23
CA GLY A 240 26.73 -9.67 0.36
C GLY A 240 26.90 -8.95 1.70
N ALA A 241 26.52 -7.68 1.76
CA ALA A 241 26.57 -6.87 2.99
C ALA A 241 25.62 -7.40 4.08
N LEU A 242 24.37 -7.74 3.70
CA LEU A 242 23.43 -8.38 4.64
C LEU A 242 23.98 -9.68 5.20
N ARG A 243 24.66 -10.48 4.40
CA ARG A 243 25.27 -11.73 4.86
C ARG A 243 26.41 -11.49 5.84
N ALA A 244 27.19 -10.44 5.64
CA ALA A 244 28.24 -10.06 6.59
C ALA A 244 27.70 -9.64 7.96
N SER A 245 26.53 -8.95 7.97
CA SER A 245 25.88 -8.46 9.20
C SER A 245 24.89 -9.48 9.83
N ASN A 246 24.50 -10.54 9.10
CA ASN A 246 23.50 -11.51 9.55
C ASN A 246 23.98 -12.94 9.36
N PRO A 247 24.56 -13.57 10.41
CA PRO A 247 25.14 -14.91 10.32
C PRO A 247 24.17 -16.02 9.90
N ILE A 248 22.86 -15.78 10.04
CA ILE A 248 21.83 -16.74 9.62
C ILE A 248 21.70 -16.85 8.10
N LEU A 249 22.17 -15.87 7.32
CA LEU A 249 21.96 -15.79 5.87
C LEU A 249 22.99 -16.65 5.11
N SER A 250 22.56 -17.79 4.61
CA SER A 250 23.41 -18.69 3.80
C SER A 250 23.57 -18.23 2.35
N ASN A 251 24.35 -18.99 1.58
CA ASN A 251 24.46 -18.82 0.12
C ASN A 251 23.41 -19.60 -0.68
N GLN A 252 22.56 -20.40 0.00
CA GLN A 252 21.61 -21.27 -0.69
C GLN A 252 20.29 -20.54 -0.90
N LEU A 253 20.11 -19.98 -2.10
CA LEU A 253 18.88 -19.38 -2.56
C LEU A 253 17.80 -20.47 -2.75
N VAL A 254 16.60 -20.21 -2.23
CA VAL A 254 15.41 -21.07 -2.39
C VAL A 254 14.50 -20.51 -3.47
N SER A 255 14.18 -19.22 -3.37
CA SER A 255 13.36 -18.52 -4.36
C SER A 255 13.62 -17.02 -4.29
N ASP A 256 13.34 -16.31 -5.39
CA ASP A 256 13.42 -14.86 -5.44
C ASP A 256 12.42 -14.26 -6.43
N ARG A 257 12.17 -12.98 -6.28
CA ARG A 257 11.32 -12.21 -7.20
C ARG A 257 11.61 -10.73 -7.13
N LYS A 258 11.59 -10.08 -8.29
CA LYS A 258 11.53 -8.61 -8.38
C LYS A 258 10.09 -8.15 -8.29
N VAL A 259 9.88 -7.06 -7.53
CA VAL A 259 8.56 -6.48 -7.27
C VAL A 259 8.61 -4.96 -7.38
N GLU A 260 7.46 -4.37 -7.60
CA GLU A 260 7.28 -2.92 -7.59
C GLU A 260 6.17 -2.57 -6.61
N ILE A 261 6.44 -1.58 -5.75
CA ILE A 261 5.49 -1.11 -4.75
C ILE A 261 5.28 0.39 -4.96
N CYS A 262 4.02 0.80 -5.08
CA CYS A 262 3.69 2.22 -5.22
C CYS A 262 3.91 2.95 -3.90
N LEU A 263 4.69 4.04 -3.95
CA LEU A 263 4.98 4.89 -2.80
C LEU A 263 4.56 6.35 -3.07
N ARG A 264 3.32 6.58 -3.45
CA ARG A 264 2.80 7.94 -3.68
C ARG A 264 1.36 8.08 -3.20
N MET A 265 0.92 9.31 -3.01
CA MET A 265 -0.48 9.62 -2.76
C MET A 265 -1.36 9.17 -3.93
N SER A 266 -2.64 8.93 -3.65
CA SER A 266 -3.64 8.46 -4.62
C SER A 266 -3.82 9.44 -5.79
N ILE A 267 -4.34 8.96 -6.91
CA ILE A 267 -4.68 9.80 -8.07
C ILE A 267 -5.75 10.83 -7.69
N ALA A 268 -5.85 11.92 -8.45
CA ALA A 268 -6.84 12.96 -8.19
C ALA A 268 -8.28 12.49 -8.43
N ARG A 269 -8.50 11.62 -9.38
CA ARG A 269 -9.82 11.09 -9.76
C ARG A 269 -9.69 9.61 -10.04
N ALA A 270 -10.64 8.80 -9.52
CA ALA A 270 -10.65 7.35 -9.70
C ALA A 270 -11.98 6.82 -10.23
N VAL A 271 -12.92 7.69 -10.58
CA VAL A 271 -14.26 7.31 -11.10
C VAL A 271 -14.53 7.96 -12.45
N ALA A 272 -15.18 7.22 -13.34
CA ALA A 272 -15.68 7.65 -14.64
C ALA A 272 -17.04 6.99 -14.92
N ASP A 273 -17.68 7.35 -16.01
CA ASP A 273 -18.91 6.68 -16.43
C ASP A 273 -18.63 5.20 -16.75
N GLY A 274 -19.23 4.29 -15.99
CA GLY A 274 -19.03 2.84 -16.07
C GLY A 274 -17.69 2.32 -15.54
N TYR A 275 -16.88 3.14 -14.79
CA TYR A 275 -15.56 2.73 -14.34
C TYR A 275 -15.20 3.28 -12.96
N VAL A 276 -14.55 2.44 -12.14
CA VAL A 276 -13.91 2.84 -10.90
C VAL A 276 -12.59 2.10 -10.69
N ALA A 277 -11.54 2.83 -10.30
CA ALA A 277 -10.27 2.23 -9.89
C ALA A 277 -10.20 2.11 -8.36
N ILE A 278 -9.80 0.93 -7.85
CA ILE A 278 -9.70 0.65 -6.40
C ILE A 278 -8.37 -0.05 -6.08
N GLY A 279 -7.77 0.32 -4.98
CA GLY A 279 -6.48 -0.22 -4.55
C GLY A 279 -5.31 0.39 -5.33
N ASP A 280 -4.32 -0.42 -5.65
CA ASP A 280 -3.10 0.05 -6.33
C ASP A 280 -3.37 0.62 -7.72
N SER A 281 -4.47 0.24 -8.38
CA SER A 281 -4.90 0.85 -9.63
C SER A 281 -5.28 2.34 -9.49
N ALA A 282 -5.59 2.79 -8.27
CA ALA A 282 -5.80 4.20 -7.92
C ALA A 282 -4.69 4.75 -7.00
N PHE A 283 -3.58 4.03 -6.83
CA PHE A 283 -2.50 4.34 -5.89
C PHE A 283 -3.01 4.52 -4.45
N MET A 284 -3.91 3.64 -4.02
CA MET A 284 -4.48 3.65 -2.67
C MET A 284 -3.60 2.85 -1.69
N THR A 285 -2.30 2.97 -1.82
CA THR A 285 -1.28 2.34 -0.96
C THR A 285 -0.73 3.39 0.00
N MET A 286 -0.53 3.05 1.27
CA MET A 286 0.05 3.96 2.25
C MET A 286 1.49 4.31 1.86
N PRO A 287 1.80 5.58 1.54
CA PRO A 287 3.03 5.92 0.82
C PRO A 287 4.33 5.65 1.58
N LEU A 288 4.32 5.68 2.91
CA LEU A 288 5.54 5.55 3.72
C LEU A 288 5.96 4.09 3.88
N MET A 289 5.00 3.20 4.15
CA MET A 289 5.26 1.78 4.42
C MET A 289 5.07 0.88 3.20
N GLY A 290 4.44 1.39 2.13
CA GLY A 290 4.07 0.55 0.99
C GLY A 290 2.96 -0.45 1.32
N SER A 291 2.23 -0.26 2.43
CA SER A 291 1.13 -1.15 2.84
C SER A 291 -0.13 -0.85 2.03
N GLY A 292 -0.48 -1.77 1.14
CA GLY A 292 -1.60 -1.63 0.21
C GLY A 292 -2.82 -2.50 0.56
N ILE A 293 -2.63 -3.61 1.30
CA ILE A 293 -3.71 -4.57 1.56
C ILE A 293 -4.85 -3.92 2.34
N GLU A 294 -4.55 -3.40 3.53
CA GLU A 294 -5.55 -2.79 4.42
C GLU A 294 -6.25 -1.59 3.79
N SER A 295 -5.47 -0.69 3.20
CA SER A 295 -6.02 0.51 2.57
C SER A 295 -6.90 0.19 1.36
N SER A 296 -6.53 -0.83 0.58
CA SER A 296 -7.34 -1.32 -0.53
C SER A 296 -8.63 -1.96 -0.05
N MET A 297 -8.59 -2.80 1.01
CA MET A 297 -9.79 -3.41 1.60
C MET A 297 -10.75 -2.34 2.12
N LYS A 298 -10.24 -1.32 2.82
CA LYS A 298 -11.03 -0.18 3.30
C LYS A 298 -11.67 0.60 2.14
N ALA A 299 -10.93 0.84 1.05
CA ALA A 299 -11.45 1.53 -0.12
C ALA A 299 -12.54 0.70 -0.84
N GLY A 300 -12.35 -0.62 -0.98
CA GLY A 300 -13.34 -1.53 -1.54
C GLY A 300 -14.64 -1.54 -0.73
N LYS A 301 -14.51 -1.59 0.61
CA LYS A 301 -15.66 -1.47 1.52
C LYS A 301 -16.36 -0.12 1.36
N MET A 302 -15.60 0.98 1.37
CA MET A 302 -16.18 2.32 1.22
C MET A 302 -16.98 2.46 -0.07
N PHE A 303 -16.51 1.85 -1.18
CA PHE A 303 -17.23 1.87 -2.45
C PHE A 303 -18.53 1.07 -2.36
N ALA A 304 -18.46 -0.16 -1.86
CA ALA A 304 -19.63 -1.02 -1.72
C ALA A 304 -20.69 -0.45 -0.76
N ASP A 305 -20.27 0.10 0.38
CA ASP A 305 -21.18 0.78 1.32
C ASP A 305 -21.84 1.99 0.66
N TYR A 306 -21.09 2.77 -0.13
CA TYR A 306 -21.63 3.92 -0.83
C TYR A 306 -22.68 3.52 -1.88
N VAL A 307 -22.45 2.43 -2.62
CA VAL A 307 -23.42 1.87 -3.58
C VAL A 307 -24.70 1.49 -2.86
N GLU A 308 -24.60 0.80 -1.73
CA GLU A 308 -25.75 0.35 -0.92
C GLU A 308 -26.54 1.50 -0.31
N GLU A 309 -25.83 2.39 0.41
CA GLU A 309 -26.42 3.55 1.14
C GLU A 309 -27.18 4.48 0.18
N ASN A 310 -26.68 4.67 -1.05
CA ASN A 310 -27.26 5.56 -2.04
C ASN A 310 -28.09 4.84 -3.11
N LYS A 311 -28.25 3.52 -3.00
CA LYS A 311 -29.03 2.68 -3.94
C LYS A 311 -28.62 2.93 -5.39
N ILE A 312 -27.28 2.92 -5.64
CA ILE A 312 -26.73 3.20 -6.96
C ILE A 312 -27.00 2.02 -7.89
N ASP A 313 -27.73 2.26 -8.96
CA ASP A 313 -28.03 1.32 -10.05
C ASP A 313 -27.54 1.80 -11.42
N GLU A 314 -27.18 3.07 -11.52
CA GLU A 314 -26.55 3.71 -12.68
C GLU A 314 -25.17 4.26 -12.30
N PHE A 315 -24.09 3.65 -12.82
CA PHE A 315 -22.70 3.91 -12.43
C PHE A 315 -22.06 5.01 -13.27
N THR A 316 -22.64 6.22 -13.23
CA THR A 316 -22.00 7.40 -13.79
C THR A 316 -20.92 7.95 -12.85
N ALA A 317 -19.98 8.73 -13.38
CA ALA A 317 -19.00 9.43 -12.58
C ALA A 317 -19.68 10.34 -11.52
N LYS A 318 -20.80 10.95 -11.87
CA LYS A 318 -21.58 11.78 -10.95
C LYS A 318 -22.17 10.96 -9.80
N ASN A 319 -22.79 9.83 -10.10
CA ASN A 319 -23.45 8.99 -9.10
C ASN A 319 -22.45 8.29 -8.16
N THR A 320 -21.25 7.96 -8.67
CA THR A 320 -20.19 7.30 -7.88
C THR A 320 -19.21 8.27 -7.21
N TRP A 321 -19.31 9.56 -7.50
CA TRP A 321 -18.38 10.58 -7.00
C TRP A 321 -18.30 10.66 -5.49
N GLY A 322 -19.42 10.53 -4.78
CA GLY A 322 -19.46 10.63 -3.32
C GLY A 322 -18.59 9.59 -2.61
N PHE A 323 -18.45 8.39 -3.19
CA PHE A 323 -17.45 7.42 -2.73
C PHE A 323 -16.04 8.03 -2.75
N TYR A 324 -15.64 8.59 -3.91
CA TYR A 324 -14.28 9.09 -4.04
C TYR A 324 -14.03 10.35 -3.22
N HIS A 325 -15.03 11.19 -3.06
CA HIS A 325 -15.00 12.31 -2.11
C HIS A 325 -14.79 11.81 -0.67
N LYS A 326 -15.54 10.79 -0.21
CA LYS A 326 -15.38 10.18 1.12
C LYS A 326 -13.97 9.60 1.31
N TYR A 327 -13.46 8.87 0.31
CA TYR A 327 -12.10 8.33 0.32
C TYR A 327 -11.05 9.46 0.42
N MET A 328 -11.13 10.47 -0.43
CA MET A 328 -10.14 11.55 -0.49
C MET A 328 -10.14 12.45 0.74
N THR A 329 -11.29 12.65 1.39
CA THR A 329 -11.39 13.46 2.61
C THR A 329 -10.94 12.72 3.87
N THR A 330 -10.80 11.41 3.80
CA THR A 330 -10.31 10.51 4.85
C THR A 330 -8.91 9.96 4.52
N LEU A 331 -8.81 8.72 4.03
CA LEU A 331 -7.55 8.04 3.73
C LEU A 331 -6.68 8.81 2.72
N GLY A 332 -7.25 9.30 1.64
CA GLY A 332 -6.52 10.03 0.61
C GLY A 332 -5.86 11.30 1.13
N ALA A 333 -6.49 12.01 2.06
CA ALA A 333 -5.93 13.20 2.72
C ALA A 333 -4.73 12.83 3.61
N ASP A 334 -4.83 11.72 4.33
CA ASP A 334 -3.73 11.24 5.17
C ASP A 334 -2.57 10.74 4.30
N PHE A 335 -2.85 10.08 3.20
CA PHE A 335 -1.81 9.67 2.24
C PHE A 335 -1.12 10.85 1.57
N ALA A 336 -1.85 11.93 1.27
CA ALA A 336 -1.24 13.16 0.77
C ALA A 336 -0.29 13.81 1.79
N PHE A 337 -0.66 13.79 3.08
CA PHE A 337 0.22 14.24 4.17
C PHE A 337 1.47 13.37 4.27
N VAL A 338 1.29 12.06 4.30
CA VAL A 338 2.37 11.07 4.50
C VAL A 338 3.32 11.04 3.31
N ASP A 339 2.85 11.21 2.07
CA ASP A 339 3.70 11.24 0.89
C ASP A 339 4.70 12.41 0.92
N VAL A 340 4.25 13.60 1.30
CA VAL A 340 5.16 14.76 1.47
C VAL A 340 6.16 14.53 2.58
N LEU A 341 5.73 13.97 3.71
CA LEU A 341 6.61 13.62 4.83
C LEU A 341 7.66 12.59 4.42
N LYS A 342 7.24 11.52 3.72
CA LYS A 342 8.13 10.47 3.20
C LYS A 342 9.19 11.04 2.27
N ARG A 343 8.81 11.89 1.29
CA ARG A 343 9.76 12.50 0.35
C ARG A 343 10.85 13.28 1.09
N TRP A 344 10.47 14.01 2.12
CA TRP A 344 11.44 14.67 2.98
C TRP A 344 12.33 13.68 3.75
N ALA A 345 11.74 12.67 4.39
CA ALA A 345 12.50 11.65 5.13
C ALA A 345 13.50 10.91 4.23
N LEU A 346 13.10 10.57 3.00
CA LEU A 346 13.98 9.97 2.00
C LEU A 346 15.11 10.92 1.52
N SER A 347 14.94 12.23 1.63
CA SER A 347 15.95 13.23 1.27
C SER A 347 17.00 13.47 2.36
N LEU A 348 16.77 13.01 3.61
CA LEU A 348 17.74 13.12 4.68
C LEU A 348 19.00 12.30 4.35
N ASP A 349 20.17 12.84 4.64
CA ASP A 349 21.42 12.11 4.48
C ASP A 349 21.58 11.01 5.57
N PRO A 350 22.38 9.96 5.31
CA PRO A 350 22.57 8.88 6.27
C PRO A 350 23.04 9.33 7.64
N LYS A 351 23.99 10.27 7.71
CA LYS A 351 24.53 10.76 8.98
C LYS A 351 23.48 11.47 9.83
N THR A 352 22.56 12.19 9.19
CA THR A 352 21.42 12.80 9.89
C THR A 352 20.51 11.73 10.49
N ILE A 353 20.26 10.63 9.78
CA ILE A 353 19.45 9.51 10.31
C ILE A 353 20.17 8.80 11.45
N ASP A 354 21.48 8.53 11.31
CA ASP A 354 22.29 7.95 12.38
C ASP A 354 22.24 8.82 13.65
N TRP A 355 22.39 10.13 13.50
CA TRP A 355 22.26 11.06 14.61
C TRP A 355 20.87 11.06 15.25
N VAL A 356 19.82 11.01 14.44
CA VAL A 356 18.41 10.93 14.91
C VAL A 356 18.19 9.70 15.77
N PHE A 357 18.78 8.56 15.38
CA PHE A 357 18.71 7.30 16.14
C PHE A 357 19.59 7.36 17.40
N GLY A 358 20.86 7.68 17.26
CA GLY A 358 21.85 7.72 18.36
C GLY A 358 21.58 8.81 19.38
N GLY A 359 21.08 9.97 18.95
CA GLY A 359 20.68 11.07 19.82
C GLY A 359 19.39 10.83 20.61
N GLY A 360 18.64 9.77 20.30
CA GLY A 360 17.36 9.47 20.94
C GLY A 360 16.26 10.47 20.59
N LEU A 361 16.33 11.09 19.42
CA LEU A 361 15.29 11.96 18.90
C LEU A 361 14.07 11.13 18.45
N ILE A 362 14.29 9.93 17.94
CA ILE A 362 13.26 8.93 17.67
C ILE A 362 13.26 7.92 18.82
N GLU A 363 12.11 7.73 19.43
CA GLU A 363 11.84 6.74 20.48
C GLU A 363 10.93 5.64 19.91
N LYS A 364 10.82 4.52 20.62
CA LYS A 364 9.93 3.39 20.23
C LYS A 364 8.49 3.81 19.95
N SER A 365 7.98 4.78 20.73
CA SER A 365 6.64 5.34 20.57
C SER A 365 6.44 6.11 19.26
N ASP A 366 7.51 6.74 18.75
CA ASP A 366 7.42 7.53 17.52
C ASP A 366 7.36 6.61 16.29
N LEU A 367 8.12 5.52 16.30
CA LEU A 367 8.09 4.53 15.21
C LEU A 367 6.78 3.74 15.20
N ALA A 368 6.21 3.45 16.37
CA ALA A 368 4.88 2.86 16.46
C ALA A 368 3.80 3.76 15.83
N LEU A 369 3.94 5.10 15.90
CA LEU A 369 3.04 6.05 15.22
C LEU A 369 3.10 5.98 13.70
N VAL A 370 4.25 5.61 13.16
CA VAL A 370 4.48 5.55 11.70
C VAL A 370 4.03 4.22 11.12
N THR A 371 4.05 3.16 11.92
CA THR A 371 3.66 1.81 11.51
C THR A 371 2.16 1.56 11.63
N THR A 372 1.42 2.41 12.34
CA THR A 372 -0.04 2.32 12.44
C THR A 372 -0.77 3.13 11.39
N ASP A 373 -1.83 2.54 10.86
CA ASP A 373 -2.86 3.28 10.15
C ASP A 373 -3.51 4.30 11.10
N THR A 374 -3.67 5.54 10.65
CA THR A 374 -4.06 6.71 11.45
C THR A 374 -5.50 6.69 11.99
N SER A 375 -6.20 5.56 11.93
CA SER A 375 -7.58 5.40 12.42
C SER A 375 -7.73 5.18 13.92
N GLY A 376 -6.61 5.05 14.68
CA GLY A 376 -6.61 4.85 16.12
C GLY A 376 -6.23 6.09 16.93
N GLU A 377 -6.42 6.06 18.25
CA GLU A 377 -5.98 7.12 19.17
C GLU A 377 -4.47 7.35 19.02
N LYS A 378 -4.09 8.60 18.74
CA LYS A 378 -2.67 8.99 18.66
C LYS A 378 -2.03 8.82 20.03
N PRO A 379 -0.93 8.07 20.15
CA PRO A 379 -0.19 8.00 21.41
C PRO A 379 0.21 9.41 21.83
N LYS A 380 -0.13 9.79 23.06
CA LYS A 380 0.22 11.10 23.61
C LYS A 380 1.69 11.11 24.01
N MET A 381 2.48 11.94 23.39
CA MET A 381 3.87 12.15 23.81
C MET A 381 3.90 12.76 25.21
N SER A 382 4.77 12.24 26.08
CA SER A 382 4.96 12.82 27.42
C SER A 382 5.62 14.18 27.34
N ALA A 383 5.26 15.11 28.23
CA ALA A 383 5.89 16.42 28.30
C ALA A 383 7.44 16.33 28.47
N LYS A 384 7.92 15.33 29.20
CA LYS A 384 9.35 15.05 29.39
C LYS A 384 10.05 14.66 28.08
N SER A 385 9.40 13.81 27.26
CA SER A 385 9.91 13.43 25.93
C SER A 385 9.97 14.65 25.00
N ILE A 386 8.94 15.50 25.01
CA ILE A 386 8.90 16.72 24.20
C ILE A 386 10.05 17.66 24.60
N ILE A 387 10.24 17.91 25.90
CA ILE A 387 11.31 18.79 26.40
C ILE A 387 12.68 18.25 26.00
N LYS A 388 12.93 16.94 26.18
CA LYS A 388 14.19 16.30 25.77
C LYS A 388 14.46 16.50 24.28
N LYS A 389 13.44 16.26 23.44
CA LYS A 389 13.56 16.43 21.97
C LYS A 389 13.84 17.88 21.58
N VAL A 390 13.20 18.84 22.24
CA VAL A 390 13.48 20.28 22.01
C VAL A 390 14.94 20.61 22.35
N PHE A 391 15.48 20.13 23.48
CA PHE A 391 16.90 20.35 23.82
C PHE A 391 17.87 19.72 22.81
N LEU A 392 17.58 18.50 22.35
CA LEU A 392 18.40 17.83 21.32
C LEU A 392 18.41 18.59 20.00
N LEU A 393 17.31 19.26 19.66
CA LEU A 393 17.16 20.04 18.42
C LEU A 393 17.83 21.41 18.46
N LEU A 394 18.16 21.97 19.64
CA LEU A 394 18.77 23.30 19.76
C LEU A 394 20.14 23.43 19.03
N GLY A 395 20.91 22.34 18.94
CA GLY A 395 22.17 22.28 18.18
C GLY A 395 21.99 22.08 16.66
N HIS A 396 20.75 21.84 16.16
CA HIS A 396 20.47 21.49 14.78
C HIS A 396 19.38 22.36 14.14
N PHE A 397 19.50 23.69 14.35
CA PHE A 397 18.47 24.65 13.90
C PHE A 397 18.08 24.53 12.43
N GLY A 398 19.04 24.27 11.54
CA GLY A 398 18.76 24.05 10.11
C GLY A 398 17.87 22.84 9.83
N LEU A 399 18.06 21.74 10.57
CA LEU A 399 17.19 20.54 10.46
C LEU A 399 15.79 20.82 11.01
N VAL A 400 15.70 21.56 12.12
CA VAL A 400 14.42 21.99 12.70
C VAL A 400 13.61 22.82 11.72
N CYS A 401 14.22 23.82 11.09
CA CYS A 401 13.56 24.65 10.08
C CYS A 401 13.07 23.82 8.88
N LYS A 402 13.88 22.86 8.41
CA LYS A 402 13.49 21.94 7.33
C LYS A 402 12.32 21.04 7.76
N ALA A 403 12.33 20.50 8.98
CA ALA A 403 11.26 19.68 9.53
C ALA A 403 9.95 20.45 9.66
N ILE A 404 9.97 21.68 10.20
CA ILE A 404 8.81 22.56 10.28
C ILE A 404 8.29 22.90 8.88
N GLY A 405 9.16 23.21 7.93
CA GLY A 405 8.81 23.44 6.54
C GLY A 405 8.17 22.21 5.88
N CYS A 406 8.68 21.01 6.17
CA CYS A 406 8.09 19.76 5.73
C CYS A 406 6.69 19.56 6.32
N LEU A 407 6.54 19.68 7.64
CA LEU A 407 5.24 19.52 8.32
C LEU A 407 4.20 20.50 7.77
N THR A 408 4.59 21.76 7.55
CA THR A 408 3.71 22.78 6.96
C THR A 408 3.25 22.36 5.55
N ARG A 409 4.15 21.84 4.71
CA ARG A 409 3.82 21.34 3.38
C ARG A 409 2.93 20.10 3.45
N SER A 410 3.18 19.18 4.37
CA SER A 410 2.35 17.99 4.59
C SER A 410 0.93 18.35 5.01
N LEU A 411 0.76 19.29 5.95
CA LEU A 411 -0.54 19.81 6.37
C LEU A 411 -1.27 20.52 5.22
N LYS A 412 -0.53 21.27 4.40
CA LYS A 412 -1.08 21.90 3.19
C LYS A 412 -1.57 20.86 2.18
N ALA A 413 -0.80 19.77 1.97
CA ALA A 413 -1.19 18.67 1.09
C ALA A 413 -2.48 18.00 1.59
N LYS A 414 -2.56 17.67 2.87
CA LYS A 414 -3.79 17.16 3.52
C LYS A 414 -4.97 18.10 3.34
N SER A 415 -4.76 19.40 3.55
CA SER A 415 -5.81 20.41 3.35
C SER A 415 -6.28 20.54 1.91
N ILE A 416 -5.37 20.41 0.93
CA ILE A 416 -5.73 20.42 -0.50
C ILE A 416 -6.56 19.18 -0.83
N ALA A 417 -6.16 17.99 -0.37
CA ALA A 417 -6.90 16.74 -0.57
C ALA A 417 -8.32 16.84 0.01
N LYS A 418 -8.47 17.33 1.27
CA LYS A 418 -9.78 17.52 1.93
C LYS A 418 -10.68 18.53 1.25
N LYS A 419 -10.14 19.44 0.42
CA LYS A 419 -10.91 20.45 -0.34
C LYS A 419 -11.36 19.95 -1.70
N ILE A 420 -11.35 18.64 -1.92
CA ILE A 420 -11.99 18.03 -3.09
C ILE A 420 -13.48 18.44 -3.14
N PRO A 421 -14.03 18.84 -4.29
CA PRO A 421 -15.45 19.19 -4.40
C PRO A 421 -16.35 18.04 -3.96
N ALA A 422 -17.32 18.33 -3.09
CA ALA A 422 -18.28 17.32 -2.60
C ALA A 422 -19.20 16.83 -3.72
N GLU A 423 -19.60 17.73 -4.62
CA GLU A 423 -20.42 17.41 -5.77
C GLU A 423 -19.57 17.26 -7.03
N TYR A 424 -20.01 16.40 -7.95
CA TYR A 424 -19.38 16.24 -9.26
C TYR A 424 -19.65 17.48 -10.14
N ASP A 425 -18.68 18.38 -10.19
CA ASP A 425 -18.67 19.57 -11.02
C ASP A 425 -17.34 19.62 -11.78
N GLU A 426 -17.37 19.38 -13.08
CA GLU A 426 -16.17 19.26 -13.90
C GLU A 426 -15.25 20.50 -13.83
N LYS A 427 -15.80 21.72 -13.79
CA LYS A 427 -14.99 22.96 -13.70
C LYS A 427 -14.30 23.09 -12.36
N LYS A 428 -14.99 22.82 -11.27
CA LYS A 428 -14.43 22.83 -9.91
C LYS A 428 -13.40 21.70 -9.75
N LEU A 429 -13.72 20.52 -10.27
CA LEU A 429 -12.85 19.34 -10.23
C LEU A 429 -11.57 19.58 -11.03
N ALA A 430 -11.61 20.09 -12.26
CA ALA A 430 -10.44 20.40 -13.04
C ALA A 430 -9.51 21.40 -12.31
N LYS A 431 -10.08 22.43 -11.69
CA LYS A 431 -9.33 23.42 -10.90
C LYS A 431 -8.66 22.78 -9.67
N TRP A 432 -9.38 21.88 -8.98
CA TRP A 432 -8.87 21.17 -7.81
C TRP A 432 -7.81 20.13 -8.23
N THR A 433 -8.07 19.30 -9.25
CA THR A 433 -7.13 18.31 -9.81
C THR A 433 -5.78 18.95 -10.16
N LYS A 434 -5.81 20.12 -10.84
CA LYS A 434 -4.58 20.86 -11.16
C LYS A 434 -3.78 21.26 -9.90
N LYS A 435 -4.45 21.64 -8.82
CA LYS A 435 -3.79 21.96 -7.53
C LYS A 435 -3.25 20.71 -6.84
N TYR A 436 -4.03 19.64 -6.84
CA TYR A 436 -3.65 18.38 -6.22
C TYR A 436 -2.47 17.74 -6.94
N ASN A 437 -2.49 17.67 -8.27
CA ASN A 437 -1.42 17.08 -9.06
C ASN A 437 -0.07 17.85 -8.96
N LYS A 438 -0.08 19.12 -8.55
CA LYS A 438 1.16 19.85 -8.25
C LYS A 438 1.88 19.31 -7.01
N LEU A 439 1.17 18.67 -6.07
CA LEU A 439 1.78 18.06 -4.90
C LEU A 439 2.67 16.86 -5.25
N ILE A 440 2.38 16.19 -6.36
CA ILE A 440 3.11 15.00 -6.83
C ILE A 440 4.42 15.39 -7.50
N LYS A 441 4.47 16.59 -8.10
CA LYS A 441 5.62 17.06 -8.89
C LYS A 441 6.69 17.79 -8.07
N ASN A 442 6.41 18.07 -6.80
CA ASN A 442 7.30 18.77 -5.88
C ASN A 442 7.75 17.84 -4.74
#